data_663e504e1da911f7b90a481216017b7f
#
_entry.id   663e504e1da911f7b90a481216017b7f
#
_cell.length_a   1.000
_cell.length_b   1.000
_cell.length_c   1.000
_cell.angle_alpha   90.00
_cell.angle_beta   90.00
_cell.angle_gamma   90.00
#
_symmetry.space_group_name_H-M   'P 1'
#
loop_
_entity.id
_entity.type
_entity.pdbx_description
1 polymer ?
#
loop_
_entity_poly.entity_id
_entity_poly.type
_entity_poly.pdbx_seq_one_letter_code
_entity_poly.pdbx_strand_id
1 'polypeptide(L)'
;AVNRADNLFLHVGFCGLNAVSRTGRSRPFHREADGLLPGEGAGFVALMRLRDALARGKPVLGVVRGVGLSSDGRGRGLLSPCQEGQERAMLQAYRTAGVAPRSVSLVECHATGTPVGDAEEARSMGRVFADSPDLPVGSVKSNVGHLLASAGMGGLLKVLGAMRAGVRPATLAAEDPTPSLHGTPLRVLGETEPWPGLRRAAVSAFGFGGANAHLVVDAWDGRNDVVTAVPGTRRPPAEPLAVVASAVRSGGGGGTEAFRRALLDGGRAGPLTGIDVALPGLCFPPVAVGRALPQQVLMLEAAREAARGVTLPRERTTVLVGTGVDTDNARATARWRAPSWLEGTGSPTGAGTAARLRDAFSAPMDTERVVGTLPNLVAGRISTQLDLGGPGCTVSAEEGHTGSGRISSRDGPR
;
A
#
# COMPACT_ATOMS: atom_id res chain seq x y z
N ALA A 1 1.11 -3.34 -12.50
CA ALA A 1 0.69 -2.16 -11.74
C ALA A 1 0.58 -0.95 -12.66
N VAL A 2 -0.37 -0.08 -12.42
CA VAL A 2 -0.60 1.14 -13.23
C VAL A 2 -1.06 2.26 -12.30
N ASN A 3 -0.60 3.48 -12.60
CA ASN A 3 -1.10 4.71 -12.01
C ASN A 3 -1.16 5.80 -13.08
N ARG A 4 -2.24 6.56 -13.11
CA ARG A 4 -2.39 7.75 -13.93
C ARG A 4 -2.48 8.98 -13.03
N ALA A 5 -1.52 9.89 -13.14
CA ALA A 5 -1.44 11.08 -12.31
C ALA A 5 -2.46 12.16 -12.71
N ASP A 6 -2.94 12.14 -13.95
CA ASP A 6 -4.01 13.04 -14.43
C ASP A 6 -5.36 12.70 -13.76
N ASN A 7 -5.34 12.72 -12.45
CA ASN A 7 -6.51 12.52 -11.62
C ASN A 7 -6.60 13.67 -10.60
N LEU A 8 -7.44 14.65 -10.92
CA LEU A 8 -7.62 15.83 -10.08
C LEU A 8 -8.01 15.48 -8.64
N PHE A 9 -8.75 14.37 -8.45
CA PHE A 9 -9.08 13.86 -7.12
C PHE A 9 -7.83 13.55 -6.29
N LEU A 10 -6.84 12.86 -6.87
CA LEU A 10 -5.59 12.55 -6.17
C LEU A 10 -4.78 13.82 -5.85
N HIS A 11 -4.66 14.74 -6.82
CA HIS A 11 -3.95 15.99 -6.59
C HIS A 11 -4.59 16.83 -5.48
N VAL A 12 -5.89 17.06 -5.55
CA VAL A 12 -6.63 17.80 -4.50
C VAL A 12 -6.52 17.09 -3.16
N GLY A 13 -6.61 15.75 -3.17
CA GLY A 13 -6.47 14.94 -1.98
C GLY A 13 -5.10 15.09 -1.31
N PHE A 14 -4.03 14.91 -2.06
CA PHE A 14 -2.67 15.04 -1.51
C PHE A 14 -2.32 16.49 -1.14
N CYS A 15 -2.86 17.49 -1.84
CA CYS A 15 -2.75 18.89 -1.41
C CYS A 15 -3.46 19.11 -0.07
N GLY A 16 -4.67 18.58 0.10
CA GLY A 16 -5.41 18.65 1.37
C GLY A 16 -4.69 17.96 2.54
N LEU A 17 -3.89 16.95 2.26
CA LEU A 17 -3.02 16.27 3.25
C LEU A 17 -1.68 17.00 3.46
N ASN A 18 -1.40 18.09 2.77
CA ASN A 18 -0.08 18.76 2.73
C ASN A 18 1.06 17.80 2.35
N ALA A 19 0.80 16.82 1.49
CA ALA A 19 1.75 15.79 1.12
C ALA A 19 2.46 16.07 -0.22
N VAL A 20 1.95 17.02 -1.04
CA VAL A 20 2.54 17.39 -2.33
C VAL A 20 3.66 18.39 -2.13
N SER A 21 4.78 18.21 -2.85
CA SER A 21 5.88 19.16 -2.87
C SER A 21 5.42 20.53 -3.39
N ARG A 22 5.69 21.57 -2.62
CA ARG A 22 5.39 22.96 -3.01
C ARG A 22 6.38 23.53 -4.02
N THR A 23 7.59 22.94 -4.05
CA THR A 23 8.65 23.33 -4.99
C THR A 23 8.56 22.59 -6.32
N GLY A 24 7.65 21.60 -6.44
CA GLY A 24 7.52 20.77 -7.64
C GLY A 24 8.73 19.86 -7.87
N ARG A 25 9.48 19.50 -6.82
CA ARG A 25 10.68 18.66 -6.90
C ARG A 25 10.51 17.40 -6.08
N SER A 26 10.89 16.25 -6.64
CA SER A 26 11.00 15.01 -5.89
C SER A 26 12.40 14.88 -5.33
N ARG A 27 12.55 14.99 -4.01
CA ARG A 27 13.84 14.99 -3.31
C ARG A 27 13.89 13.95 -2.18
N PRO A 28 13.93 12.65 -2.52
CA PRO A 28 14.02 11.58 -1.53
C PRO A 28 15.26 11.73 -0.63
N PHE A 29 15.07 11.62 0.66
CA PHE A 29 16.11 11.75 1.70
C PHE A 29 16.89 13.07 1.71
N HIS A 30 16.41 14.11 1.07
CA HIS A 30 17.04 15.42 1.09
C HIS A 30 16.60 16.22 2.32
N ARG A 31 17.51 17.07 2.85
CA ARG A 31 17.21 17.93 4.01
C ARG A 31 16.02 18.86 3.77
N GLU A 32 15.92 19.41 2.57
CA GLU A 32 14.83 20.28 2.16
C GLU A 32 13.69 19.55 1.44
N ALA A 33 13.53 18.24 1.67
CA ALA A 33 12.37 17.51 1.17
C ALA A 33 11.08 18.14 1.72
N ASP A 34 10.13 18.45 0.82
CA ASP A 34 8.93 19.22 1.16
C ASP A 34 7.63 18.53 0.73
N GLY A 35 7.74 17.30 0.24
CA GLY A 35 6.58 16.51 -0.17
C GLY A 35 6.86 15.62 -1.39
N LEU A 36 5.87 14.80 -1.71
CA LEU A 36 5.93 13.93 -2.88
C LEU A 36 5.56 14.71 -4.16
N LEU A 37 6.05 14.23 -5.29
CA LEU A 37 5.63 14.68 -6.62
C LEU A 37 4.85 13.53 -7.27
N PRO A 38 3.52 13.65 -7.47
CA PRO A 38 2.74 12.60 -8.13
C PRO A 38 3.28 12.34 -9.55
N GLY A 39 3.48 11.08 -9.88
CA GLY A 39 3.90 10.62 -11.20
C GLY A 39 2.94 9.60 -11.78
N GLU A 40 3.05 9.33 -13.07
CA GLU A 40 2.26 8.32 -13.76
C GLU A 40 3.15 7.28 -14.43
N GLY A 41 2.59 6.08 -14.57
CA GLY A 41 3.29 5.00 -15.22
C GLY A 41 2.58 3.66 -15.08
N ALA A 42 3.00 2.72 -15.90
CA ALA A 42 2.56 1.34 -15.85
C ALA A 42 3.77 0.41 -15.91
N GLY A 43 3.75 -0.63 -15.10
CA GLY A 43 4.78 -1.65 -15.10
C GLY A 43 4.17 -3.05 -15.06
N PHE A 44 4.79 -3.99 -15.74
CA PHE A 44 4.37 -5.37 -15.79
C PHE A 44 5.59 -6.28 -15.66
N VAL A 45 5.46 -7.34 -14.85
CA VAL A 45 6.45 -8.41 -14.75
C VAL A 45 5.76 -9.77 -14.89
N ALA A 46 6.41 -10.69 -15.58
CA ALA A 46 5.98 -12.08 -15.63
C ALA A 46 6.71 -12.87 -14.54
N LEU A 47 5.97 -13.50 -13.64
CA LEU A 47 6.52 -14.33 -12.58
C LEU A 47 6.35 -15.80 -12.92
N MET A 48 7.40 -16.57 -12.75
CA MET A 48 7.42 -18.01 -12.95
C MET A 48 8.30 -18.66 -11.87
N ARG A 49 8.03 -19.90 -11.51
CA ARG A 49 8.99 -20.65 -10.66
C ARG A 49 10.33 -20.75 -11.38
N LEU A 50 11.43 -20.51 -10.68
CA LEU A 50 12.76 -20.49 -11.30
C LEU A 50 13.05 -21.77 -12.08
N ARG A 51 12.78 -22.96 -11.49
CA ARG A 51 12.95 -24.25 -12.16
C ARG A 51 12.17 -24.36 -13.47
N ASP A 52 10.94 -23.80 -13.52
CA ASP A 52 10.07 -23.87 -14.69
C ASP A 52 10.55 -22.88 -15.77
N ALA A 53 11.09 -21.73 -15.37
CA ALA A 53 11.72 -20.77 -16.28
C ALA A 53 12.95 -21.38 -16.94
N LEU A 54 13.83 -22.01 -16.16
CA LEU A 54 15.05 -22.67 -16.65
C LEU A 54 14.70 -23.85 -17.58
N ALA A 55 13.77 -24.71 -17.19
CA ALA A 55 13.34 -25.83 -18.00
C ALA A 55 12.74 -25.42 -19.35
N ARG A 56 12.18 -24.20 -19.44
CA ARG A 56 11.59 -23.64 -20.67
C ARG A 56 12.51 -22.68 -21.40
N GLY A 57 13.78 -22.57 -20.99
CA GLY A 57 14.76 -21.65 -21.61
C GLY A 57 14.36 -20.18 -21.56
N LYS A 58 13.57 -19.77 -20.54
CA LYS A 58 13.14 -18.36 -20.41
C LYS A 58 14.25 -17.51 -19.79
N PRO A 59 14.43 -16.27 -20.25
CA PRO A 59 15.38 -15.36 -19.63
C PRO A 59 14.95 -15.04 -18.20
N VAL A 60 15.87 -15.12 -17.25
CA VAL A 60 15.66 -14.76 -15.84
C VAL A 60 16.33 -13.43 -15.58
N LEU A 61 15.52 -12.39 -15.30
CA LEU A 61 16.03 -11.03 -15.06
C LEU A 61 16.47 -10.84 -13.60
N GLY A 62 15.89 -11.62 -12.69
CA GLY A 62 16.21 -11.64 -11.27
C GLY A 62 15.38 -12.69 -10.56
N VAL A 63 15.77 -13.02 -9.34
CA VAL A 63 15.12 -14.03 -8.51
C VAL A 63 14.57 -13.39 -7.25
N VAL A 64 13.25 -13.44 -7.06
CA VAL A 64 12.61 -13.03 -5.81
C VAL A 64 12.92 -14.06 -4.74
N ARG A 65 13.65 -13.63 -3.71
CA ARG A 65 14.10 -14.50 -2.60
C ARG A 65 13.12 -14.49 -1.45
N GLY A 66 12.57 -13.35 -1.13
CA GLY A 66 11.66 -13.22 -0.01
C GLY A 66 10.78 -11.99 -0.13
N VAL A 67 9.61 -12.10 0.47
CA VAL A 67 8.63 -11.03 0.59
C VAL A 67 8.23 -10.94 2.05
N GLY A 68 8.22 -9.74 2.59
CA GLY A 68 7.67 -9.45 3.90
C GLY A 68 6.55 -8.43 3.80
N LEU A 69 5.47 -8.69 4.48
CA LEU A 69 4.27 -7.86 4.53
C LEU A 69 3.88 -7.63 5.98
N SER A 70 3.48 -6.41 6.30
CA SER A 70 2.96 -6.08 7.63
C SER A 70 1.96 -4.94 7.57
N SER A 71 1.32 -4.67 8.69
CA SER A 71 0.56 -3.44 8.93
C SER A 71 1.15 -2.70 10.13
N ASP A 72 0.99 -1.37 10.17
CA ASP A 72 1.43 -0.56 11.31
C ASP A 72 0.59 -0.81 12.57
N GLY A 73 -0.60 -1.40 12.41
CA GLY A 73 -1.55 -1.54 13.52
C GLY A 73 -2.07 -0.16 13.93
N ARG A 74 -2.22 0.05 15.24
CA ARG A 74 -2.65 1.35 15.77
C ARG A 74 -1.62 2.45 15.58
N GLY A 75 -0.32 2.13 15.80
CA GLY A 75 0.78 3.07 15.65
C GLY A 75 0.48 4.46 16.23
N ARG A 76 0.87 5.49 15.48
CA ARG A 76 0.56 6.90 15.79
C ARG A 76 -0.72 7.39 15.07
N GLY A 77 -1.45 6.48 14.43
CA GLY A 77 -2.65 6.77 13.66
C GLY A 77 -2.56 6.35 12.20
N LEU A 78 -3.69 6.39 11.51
CA LEU A 78 -3.89 5.78 10.19
C LEU A 78 -2.93 6.27 9.09
N LEU A 79 -2.48 7.52 9.16
CA LEU A 79 -1.65 8.14 8.12
C LEU A 79 -0.18 8.30 8.52
N SER A 80 0.14 8.08 9.80
CA SER A 80 1.49 8.24 10.30
C SER A 80 2.29 6.96 10.05
N PRO A 81 3.45 7.04 9.38
CA PRO A 81 4.31 5.88 9.21
C PRO A 81 4.79 5.38 10.59
N CYS A 82 4.98 4.07 10.70
CA CYS A 82 5.37 3.42 11.94
C CYS A 82 6.62 2.57 11.73
N GLN A 83 7.68 2.93 12.44
CA GLN A 83 8.97 2.26 12.37
C GLN A 83 8.84 0.74 12.57
N GLU A 84 8.13 0.32 13.61
CA GLU A 84 7.96 -1.11 13.94
C GLU A 84 7.22 -1.89 12.85
N GLY A 85 6.24 -1.25 12.17
CA GLY A 85 5.56 -1.83 11.02
C GLY A 85 6.53 -2.09 9.86
N GLN A 86 7.33 -1.09 9.51
CA GLN A 86 8.35 -1.20 8.47
C GLN A 86 9.41 -2.26 8.82
N GLU A 87 9.91 -2.26 10.06
CA GLU A 87 10.88 -3.26 10.55
C GLU A 87 10.32 -4.69 10.45
N ARG A 88 9.04 -4.90 10.84
CA ARG A 88 8.39 -6.23 10.71
C ARG A 88 8.37 -6.71 9.27
N ALA A 89 7.99 -5.86 8.30
CA ALA A 89 7.98 -6.22 6.89
C ALA A 89 9.40 -6.58 6.41
N MET A 90 10.40 -5.75 6.72
CA MET A 90 11.79 -5.99 6.34
C MET A 90 12.30 -7.31 6.94
N LEU A 91 12.20 -7.49 8.25
CA LEU A 91 12.69 -8.69 8.92
C LEU A 91 11.98 -9.96 8.44
N GLN A 92 10.69 -9.88 8.14
CA GLN A 92 9.95 -11.01 7.55
C GLN A 92 10.50 -11.37 6.17
N ALA A 93 10.81 -10.39 5.32
CA ALA A 93 11.37 -10.63 4.00
C ALA A 93 12.71 -11.37 4.08
N TYR A 94 13.60 -10.97 5.00
CA TYR A 94 14.89 -11.63 5.20
C TYR A 94 14.77 -13.02 5.77
N ARG A 95 13.85 -13.23 6.74
CA ARG A 95 13.54 -14.60 7.23
C ARG A 95 13.03 -15.50 6.11
N THR A 96 12.12 -14.98 5.28
CA THR A 96 11.57 -15.73 4.14
C THR A 96 12.63 -16.02 3.09
N ALA A 97 13.54 -15.08 2.85
CA ALA A 97 14.65 -15.23 1.91
C ALA A 97 15.75 -16.18 2.44
N GLY A 98 15.82 -16.44 3.75
CA GLY A 98 16.90 -17.22 4.38
C GLY A 98 18.25 -16.50 4.30
N VAL A 99 18.28 -15.17 4.31
CA VAL A 99 19.52 -14.38 4.20
C VAL A 99 19.59 -13.29 5.26
N ALA A 100 20.79 -12.86 5.64
CA ALA A 100 20.97 -11.77 6.56
C ALA A 100 20.78 -10.41 5.86
N PRO A 101 20.23 -9.37 6.53
CA PRO A 101 20.12 -8.03 5.97
C PRO A 101 21.43 -7.47 5.43
N ARG A 102 22.55 -7.68 6.15
CA ARG A 102 23.89 -7.25 5.73
C ARG A 102 24.40 -7.81 4.40
N SER A 103 23.71 -8.81 3.84
CA SER A 103 24.04 -9.37 2.52
C SER A 103 23.47 -8.56 1.36
N VAL A 104 22.62 -7.58 1.66
CA VAL A 104 22.06 -6.65 0.65
C VAL A 104 23.10 -5.58 0.35
N SER A 105 23.25 -5.26 -0.91
CA SER A 105 24.22 -4.28 -1.42
C SER A 105 23.59 -3.09 -2.15
N LEU A 106 22.28 -3.02 -2.19
CA LEU A 106 21.48 -1.87 -2.64
C LEU A 106 20.07 -1.95 -2.08
N VAL A 107 19.54 -0.84 -1.56
CA VAL A 107 18.11 -0.74 -1.24
C VAL A 107 17.45 0.35 -2.09
N GLU A 108 16.45 -0.04 -2.83
CA GLU A 108 15.48 0.88 -3.42
C GLU A 108 14.41 1.19 -2.37
N CYS A 109 14.45 2.42 -1.87
CA CYS A 109 13.64 2.86 -0.75
C CYS A 109 12.24 3.31 -1.17
N HIS A 110 11.33 3.30 -0.23
CA HIS A 110 10.04 3.96 -0.42
C HIS A 110 10.23 5.47 -0.58
N ALA A 111 11.04 6.09 0.22
CA ALA A 111 11.46 7.49 0.25
C ALA A 111 10.73 8.39 -0.76
N THR A 112 9.71 9.08 -0.28
CA THR A 112 8.79 9.85 -1.12
C THR A 112 9.16 11.33 -1.23
N GLY A 113 10.19 11.77 -0.49
CA GLY A 113 10.52 13.18 -0.34
C GLY A 113 9.64 13.89 0.69
N THR A 114 8.97 13.13 1.57
CA THR A 114 8.21 13.70 2.69
C THR A 114 9.07 13.67 3.95
N PRO A 115 9.23 14.81 4.68
CA PRO A 115 10.16 14.88 5.81
C PRO A 115 9.92 13.80 6.87
N VAL A 116 8.64 13.56 7.20
CA VAL A 116 8.27 12.57 8.23
C VAL A 116 8.46 11.15 7.73
N GLY A 117 8.03 10.86 6.49
CA GLY A 117 8.13 9.52 5.90
C GLY A 117 9.57 9.08 5.71
N ASP A 118 10.38 9.94 5.12
CA ASP A 118 11.79 9.65 4.85
C ASP A 118 12.59 9.48 6.16
N ALA A 119 12.30 10.28 7.17
CA ALA A 119 12.94 10.15 8.47
C ALA A 119 12.55 8.86 9.21
N GLU A 120 11.29 8.42 9.10
CA GLU A 120 10.84 7.17 9.72
C GLU A 120 11.45 5.96 9.01
N GLU A 121 11.53 5.99 7.67
CA GLU A 121 12.19 4.93 6.91
C GLU A 121 13.70 4.87 7.19
N ALA A 122 14.38 6.01 7.28
CA ALA A 122 15.79 6.06 7.66
C ALA A 122 16.04 5.42 9.04
N ARG A 123 15.17 5.68 10.03
CA ARG A 123 15.28 5.08 11.37
C ARG A 123 15.05 3.56 11.35
N SER A 124 13.98 3.10 10.67
CA SER A 124 13.67 1.67 10.58
C SER A 124 14.77 0.90 9.85
N MET A 125 15.26 1.45 8.74
CA MET A 125 16.38 0.87 8.00
C MET A 125 17.67 0.88 8.81
N GLY A 126 17.98 1.98 9.50
CA GLY A 126 19.17 2.09 10.36
C GLY A 126 19.25 0.98 11.41
N ARG A 127 18.09 0.52 11.94
CA ARG A 127 18.05 -0.62 12.86
C ARG A 127 18.19 -1.96 12.16
N VAL A 128 17.44 -2.18 11.09
CA VAL A 128 17.44 -3.47 10.38
C VAL A 128 18.79 -3.77 9.74
N PHE A 129 19.48 -2.76 9.26
CA PHE A 129 20.76 -2.85 8.58
C PHE A 129 21.96 -2.41 9.46
N ALA A 130 21.81 -2.34 10.78
CA ALA A 130 22.84 -1.84 11.67
C ALA A 130 24.21 -2.54 11.49
N ASP A 131 24.22 -3.82 11.14
CA ASP A 131 25.44 -4.61 10.91
C ASP A 131 26.00 -4.47 9.47
N SER A 132 25.43 -3.61 8.64
CA SER A 132 25.94 -3.36 7.27
C SER A 132 27.05 -2.32 7.33
N PRO A 133 28.20 -2.53 6.65
CA PRO A 133 29.34 -1.59 6.76
C PRO A 133 29.10 -0.27 6.03
N ASP A 134 28.48 -0.30 4.88
CA ASP A 134 28.12 0.84 4.03
C ASP A 134 27.04 0.35 3.06
N LEU A 135 25.79 0.80 3.27
CA LEU A 135 24.67 0.35 2.48
C LEU A 135 24.19 1.44 1.52
N PRO A 136 24.47 1.29 0.23
CA PRO A 136 23.93 2.18 -0.79
C PRO A 136 22.39 2.13 -0.81
N VAL A 137 21.77 3.30 -0.74
CA VAL A 137 20.32 3.47 -0.80
C VAL A 137 19.94 4.52 -1.83
N GLY A 138 18.73 4.42 -2.36
CA GLY A 138 18.22 5.42 -3.29
C GLY A 138 16.74 5.26 -3.57
N SER A 139 16.18 6.13 -4.37
CA SER A 139 14.78 6.07 -4.77
C SER A 139 14.57 6.55 -6.21
N VAL A 140 13.95 5.70 -7.02
CA VAL A 140 13.57 6.03 -8.41
C VAL A 140 12.59 7.21 -8.47
N LYS A 141 11.96 7.55 -7.35
CA LYS A 141 11.04 8.67 -7.27
C LYS A 141 11.70 10.01 -7.52
N SER A 142 13.03 10.11 -7.33
CA SER A 142 13.78 11.29 -7.74
C SER A 142 13.74 11.53 -9.26
N ASN A 143 13.58 10.46 -10.05
CA ASN A 143 13.59 10.51 -11.52
C ASN A 143 12.19 10.62 -12.13
N VAL A 144 11.20 9.88 -11.55
CA VAL A 144 9.87 9.71 -12.18
C VAL A 144 8.73 10.16 -11.29
N GLY A 145 9.02 10.75 -10.13
CA GLY A 145 8.01 11.06 -9.13
C GLY A 145 7.44 9.82 -8.44
N HIS A 146 6.42 10.03 -7.63
CA HIS A 146 5.75 8.95 -6.91
C HIS A 146 4.64 8.33 -7.78
N LEU A 147 4.89 7.15 -8.31
CA LEU A 147 3.95 6.42 -9.18
C LEU A 147 2.77 5.77 -8.41
N LEU A 148 2.55 6.14 -7.16
CA LEU A 148 1.45 5.67 -6.29
C LEU A 148 1.30 4.14 -6.34
N ALA A 149 0.20 3.63 -6.89
CA ALA A 149 -0.08 2.19 -6.98
C ALA A 149 0.99 1.41 -7.76
N SER A 150 1.76 2.05 -8.64
CA SER A 150 2.85 1.43 -9.39
C SER A 150 4.25 1.76 -8.88
N ALA A 151 4.37 2.46 -7.75
CA ALA A 151 5.68 2.87 -7.21
C ALA A 151 6.61 1.69 -6.89
N GLY A 152 6.11 0.66 -6.23
CA GLY A 152 6.90 -0.56 -5.95
C GLY A 152 7.32 -1.29 -7.23
N MET A 153 6.49 -1.27 -8.27
CA MET A 153 6.85 -1.82 -9.59
C MET A 153 7.97 -1.01 -10.23
N GLY A 154 7.90 0.34 -10.18
CA GLY A 154 8.96 1.21 -10.67
C GLY A 154 10.30 0.94 -9.98
N GLY A 155 10.30 0.79 -8.66
CA GLY A 155 11.47 0.41 -7.87
C GLY A 155 12.04 -0.96 -8.25
N LEU A 156 11.17 -1.97 -8.41
CA LEU A 156 11.61 -3.29 -8.86
C LEU A 156 12.24 -3.25 -10.25
N LEU A 157 11.63 -2.54 -11.19
CA LEU A 157 12.17 -2.43 -12.57
C LEU A 157 13.52 -1.70 -12.58
N LYS A 158 13.71 -0.65 -11.77
CA LYS A 158 15.02 0.00 -11.58
C LYS A 158 16.06 -0.99 -11.09
N VAL A 159 15.74 -1.76 -10.05
CA VAL A 159 16.66 -2.75 -9.47
C VAL A 159 17.03 -3.83 -10.48
N LEU A 160 16.07 -4.38 -11.23
CA LEU A 160 16.36 -5.37 -12.27
C LEU A 160 17.23 -4.80 -13.39
N GLY A 161 16.99 -3.53 -13.81
CA GLY A 161 17.81 -2.82 -14.77
C GLY A 161 19.24 -2.59 -14.28
N ALA A 162 19.38 -2.18 -13.02
CA ALA A 162 20.67 -1.95 -12.35
C ALA A 162 21.49 -3.25 -12.23
N MET A 163 20.83 -4.36 -11.84
CA MET A 163 21.45 -5.69 -11.79
C MET A 163 21.99 -6.11 -13.15
N ARG A 164 21.19 -5.92 -14.20
CA ARG A 164 21.60 -6.24 -15.58
C ARG A 164 22.77 -5.40 -16.05
N ALA A 165 22.73 -4.07 -15.77
CA ALA A 165 23.78 -3.13 -16.15
C ALA A 165 25.06 -3.29 -15.30
N GLY A 166 24.97 -3.92 -14.12
CA GLY A 166 26.11 -4.06 -13.22
C GLY A 166 26.49 -2.76 -12.51
N VAL A 167 25.54 -1.87 -12.31
CA VAL A 167 25.75 -0.57 -11.64
C VAL A 167 24.70 -0.32 -10.58
N ARG A 168 25.03 0.49 -9.59
CA ARG A 168 24.10 1.07 -8.63
C ARG A 168 23.78 2.50 -9.09
N PRO A 169 22.54 2.78 -9.50
CA PRO A 169 22.19 4.09 -10.07
C PRO A 169 22.17 5.18 -9.01
N ALA A 170 22.56 6.39 -9.40
CA ALA A 170 22.40 7.59 -8.59
C ALA A 170 20.93 7.89 -8.26
N THR A 171 20.75 8.62 -7.17
CA THR A 171 19.49 9.28 -6.78
C THR A 171 19.70 10.78 -7.05
N LEU A 172 18.75 11.42 -7.72
CA LEU A 172 18.85 12.85 -7.98
C LEU A 172 18.67 13.64 -6.68
N ALA A 173 19.30 14.80 -6.59
CA ALA A 173 19.30 15.66 -5.40
C ALA A 173 19.74 14.93 -4.12
N ALA A 174 20.87 14.22 -4.18
CA ALA A 174 21.45 13.49 -3.05
C ALA A 174 22.51 14.29 -2.27
N GLU A 175 22.77 15.53 -2.67
CA GLU A 175 23.88 16.36 -2.20
C GLU A 175 23.77 16.83 -0.74
N ASP A 176 22.55 16.97 -0.22
CA ASP A 176 22.31 17.38 1.18
C ASP A 176 21.32 16.42 1.87
N PRO A 177 21.82 15.26 2.35
CA PRO A 177 20.97 14.23 2.91
C PRO A 177 20.33 14.64 4.23
N THR A 178 19.13 14.12 4.49
CA THR A 178 18.42 14.37 5.75
C THR A 178 19.23 13.95 6.98
N PRO A 179 19.22 14.74 8.08
CA PRO A 179 19.92 14.38 9.31
C PRO A 179 19.55 13.00 9.90
N SER A 180 18.39 12.46 9.56
CA SER A 180 17.94 11.14 10.01
C SER A 180 18.80 9.98 9.51
N LEU A 181 19.66 10.21 8.53
CA LEU A 181 20.65 9.24 8.05
C LEU A 181 21.96 9.26 8.86
N HIS A 182 22.21 10.30 9.65
CA HIS A 182 23.45 10.41 10.41
C HIS A 182 23.56 9.28 11.44
N GLY A 183 24.73 8.67 11.51
CA GLY A 183 24.98 7.55 12.44
C GLY A 183 24.35 6.23 12.03
N THR A 184 23.75 6.16 10.83
CA THR A 184 23.29 4.90 10.23
C THR A 184 24.29 4.40 9.19
N PRO A 185 24.24 3.11 8.80
CA PRO A 185 25.10 2.61 7.72
C PRO A 185 24.59 3.00 6.32
N LEU A 186 23.55 3.82 6.21
CA LEU A 186 22.89 4.14 4.95
C LEU A 186 23.59 5.30 4.25
N ARG A 187 23.88 5.11 2.96
CA ARG A 187 24.50 6.13 2.11
C ARG A 187 23.63 6.36 0.85
N VAL A 188 23.06 7.56 0.74
CA VAL A 188 22.34 7.95 -0.49
C VAL A 188 23.35 8.11 -1.63
N LEU A 189 23.07 7.43 -2.75
CA LEU A 189 23.95 7.49 -3.91
C LEU A 189 23.71 8.78 -4.69
N GLY A 190 24.69 9.69 -4.68
CA GLY A 190 24.71 10.89 -5.52
C GLY A 190 25.27 10.64 -6.92
N GLU A 191 26.08 9.60 -7.08
CA GLU A 191 26.67 9.21 -8.36
C GLU A 191 26.45 7.72 -8.63
N THR A 192 26.41 7.37 -9.92
CA THR A 192 26.33 5.97 -10.32
C THR A 192 27.67 5.28 -10.08
N GLU A 193 27.63 4.13 -9.42
CA GLU A 193 28.83 3.36 -9.10
C GLU A 193 28.75 1.92 -9.62
N PRO A 194 29.91 1.25 -9.89
CA PRO A 194 29.95 -0.15 -10.25
C PRO A 194 29.31 -1.05 -9.16
N TRP A 195 28.67 -2.12 -9.57
CA TRP A 195 28.08 -3.12 -8.67
C TRP A 195 28.80 -4.47 -8.78
N PRO A 196 29.97 -4.62 -8.16
CA PRO A 196 30.74 -5.87 -8.19
C PRO A 196 30.14 -6.93 -7.25
N GLY A 197 30.50 -8.18 -7.50
CA GLY A 197 30.17 -9.33 -6.63
C GLY A 197 28.69 -9.71 -6.66
N LEU A 198 28.16 -10.14 -5.53
CA LEU A 198 26.78 -10.55 -5.39
C LEU A 198 25.84 -9.35 -5.49
N ARG A 199 25.01 -9.35 -6.53
CA ARG A 199 23.99 -8.31 -6.73
C ARG A 199 22.69 -8.72 -6.07
N ARG A 200 22.58 -8.46 -4.77
CA ARG A 200 21.38 -8.62 -3.98
C ARG A 200 20.84 -7.25 -3.60
N ALA A 201 19.60 -7.01 -3.93
CA ALA A 201 18.92 -5.77 -3.59
C ALA A 201 17.65 -6.02 -2.79
N ALA A 202 17.19 -4.96 -2.13
CA ALA A 202 15.86 -4.92 -1.55
C ALA A 202 15.04 -3.75 -2.12
N VAL A 203 13.72 -3.89 -2.10
CA VAL A 203 12.77 -2.86 -2.52
C VAL A 203 11.74 -2.67 -1.43
N SER A 204 11.60 -1.45 -0.92
CA SER A 204 10.61 -1.05 0.08
C SER A 204 9.42 -0.35 -0.56
N ALA A 205 8.22 -0.67 -0.11
CA ALA A 205 6.99 0.02 -0.47
C ALA A 205 6.09 0.13 0.77
N PHE A 206 5.92 1.35 1.28
CA PHE A 206 5.16 1.65 2.49
C PHE A 206 4.00 2.55 2.14
N GLY A 207 2.77 2.07 2.31
CA GLY A 207 1.57 2.74 1.85
C GLY A 207 0.81 3.45 2.95
N PHE A 208 0.04 4.48 2.60
CA PHE A 208 -0.96 5.06 3.48
C PHE A 208 -1.90 4.00 4.05
N GLY A 209 -2.26 4.13 5.32
CA GLY A 209 -3.05 3.13 6.03
C GLY A 209 -2.21 2.02 6.64
N GLY A 210 -0.88 2.19 6.64
CA GLY A 210 0.07 1.32 7.34
C GLY A 210 0.36 -0.01 6.66
N ALA A 211 0.08 -0.15 5.37
CA ALA A 211 0.44 -1.35 4.62
C ALA A 211 1.92 -1.29 4.21
N ASN A 212 2.75 -2.18 4.74
CA ASN A 212 4.19 -2.24 4.47
C ASN A 212 4.54 -3.49 3.69
N ALA A 213 5.39 -3.32 2.68
CA ALA A 213 5.95 -4.41 1.89
C ALA A 213 7.46 -4.22 1.71
N HIS A 214 8.20 -5.32 1.79
CA HIS A 214 9.62 -5.36 1.51
C HIS A 214 9.96 -6.62 0.71
N LEU A 215 10.75 -6.45 -0.34
CA LEU A 215 11.09 -7.50 -1.30
C LEU A 215 12.60 -7.67 -1.34
N VAL A 216 13.09 -8.90 -1.30
CA VAL A 216 14.52 -9.24 -1.52
C VAL A 216 14.67 -9.91 -2.88
N VAL A 217 15.58 -9.40 -3.70
CA VAL A 217 15.81 -9.85 -5.07
C VAL A 217 17.30 -10.09 -5.29
N ASP A 218 17.65 -11.20 -5.91
CA ASP A 218 19.01 -11.52 -6.38
C ASP A 218 19.08 -11.40 -7.89
N ALA A 219 20.21 -10.92 -8.41
CA ALA A 219 20.53 -11.08 -9.81
C ALA A 219 20.67 -12.57 -10.14
N TRP A 220 20.24 -12.96 -11.32
CA TRP A 220 20.47 -14.31 -11.83
C TRP A 220 21.81 -14.36 -12.57
N ASP A 221 22.76 -15.14 -12.09
CA ASP A 221 24.09 -15.33 -12.65
C ASP A 221 24.28 -16.69 -13.34
N GLY A 222 23.21 -17.45 -13.49
CA GLY A 222 23.25 -18.79 -14.09
C GLY A 222 23.67 -19.91 -13.16
N ARG A 223 23.98 -19.64 -11.88
CA ARG A 223 24.40 -20.64 -10.91
C ARG A 223 23.22 -21.27 -10.19
N ASN A 224 23.31 -22.58 -9.97
CA ASN A 224 22.25 -23.33 -9.29
C ASN A 224 22.20 -23.14 -7.77
N ASP A 225 23.21 -22.52 -7.17
CA ASP A 225 23.31 -22.32 -5.71
C ASP A 225 22.13 -21.52 -5.12
N VAL A 226 21.47 -20.73 -5.96
CA VAL A 226 20.25 -19.99 -5.58
C VAL A 226 19.03 -20.92 -5.43
N VAL A 227 19.06 -22.10 -6.05
CA VAL A 227 17.92 -23.04 -6.06
C VAL A 227 17.93 -23.94 -4.81
N THR A 228 19.11 -24.18 -4.22
CA THR A 228 19.28 -25.14 -3.13
C THR A 228 18.95 -24.60 -1.74
N ALA A 229 18.75 -23.29 -1.58
CA ALA A 229 18.62 -22.67 -0.27
C ALA A 229 17.18 -22.37 0.19
N VAL A 230 16.18 -22.75 -0.56
CA VAL A 230 14.83 -22.84 -0.01
C VAL A 230 14.62 -24.30 0.36
N PRO A 231 14.72 -24.68 1.64
CA PRO A 231 14.23 -25.98 2.05
C PRO A 231 12.84 -26.09 1.47
N GLY A 232 12.61 -27.12 0.66
CA GLY A 232 11.29 -27.36 0.11
C GLY A 232 10.31 -27.44 1.27
N THR A 233 9.73 -26.33 1.60
CA THR A 233 8.53 -26.34 2.40
C THR A 233 7.49 -26.99 1.51
N ARG A 234 7.49 -28.32 1.53
CA ARG A 234 6.30 -29.09 1.21
C ARG A 234 5.24 -28.39 2.04
N ARG A 235 4.41 -27.56 1.39
CA ARG A 235 3.35 -26.86 2.10
C ARG A 235 2.63 -27.96 2.88
N PRO A 236 2.58 -27.91 4.21
CA PRO A 236 1.82 -28.91 4.95
C PRO A 236 0.42 -28.95 4.33
N PRO A 237 -0.25 -30.10 4.31
CA PRO A 237 -1.62 -30.18 3.85
C PRO A 237 -2.39 -29.01 4.47
N ALA A 238 -3.19 -28.31 3.68
CA ALA A 238 -3.94 -27.19 4.18
C ALA A 238 -4.80 -27.69 5.35
N GLU A 239 -4.48 -27.25 6.56
CA GLU A 239 -5.31 -27.55 7.72
C GLU A 239 -6.69 -26.92 7.50
N PRO A 240 -7.77 -27.59 7.90
CA PRO A 240 -9.09 -27.01 7.85
C PRO A 240 -9.15 -25.70 8.63
N LEU A 241 -9.78 -24.67 8.04
CA LEU A 241 -9.99 -23.40 8.70
C LEU A 241 -11.33 -23.40 9.43
N ALA A 242 -11.33 -22.95 10.67
CA ALA A 242 -12.54 -22.74 11.44
C ALA A 242 -13.03 -21.29 11.31
N VAL A 243 -14.33 -21.08 11.08
CA VAL A 243 -14.97 -19.77 11.23
C VAL A 243 -15.35 -19.61 12.69
N VAL A 244 -14.65 -18.73 13.41
CA VAL A 244 -14.80 -18.56 14.87
C VAL A 244 -15.73 -17.40 15.26
N ALA A 245 -15.96 -16.47 14.33
CA ALA A 245 -16.90 -15.36 14.53
C ALA A 245 -17.40 -14.84 13.18
N SER A 246 -18.56 -14.21 13.20
CA SER A 246 -19.14 -13.56 12.03
C SER A 246 -19.91 -12.31 12.44
N ALA A 247 -19.98 -11.34 11.55
CA ALA A 247 -20.84 -10.17 11.70
C ALA A 247 -21.40 -9.75 10.34
N VAL A 248 -22.62 -9.21 10.38
CA VAL A 248 -23.33 -8.76 9.19
C VAL A 248 -23.90 -7.37 9.43
N ARG A 249 -23.77 -6.52 8.44
CA ARG A 249 -24.52 -5.26 8.30
C ARG A 249 -25.28 -5.33 7.00
N SER A 250 -26.60 -5.33 7.06
CA SER A 250 -27.48 -5.41 5.89
C SER A 250 -28.46 -4.24 5.86
N GLY A 251 -29.20 -4.12 4.78
CA GLY A 251 -30.27 -3.15 4.66
C GLY A 251 -31.28 -3.28 5.81
N GLY A 252 -31.98 -2.19 6.12
CA GLY A 252 -32.89 -2.11 7.28
C GLY A 252 -32.19 -1.75 8.59
N GLY A 253 -30.87 -1.49 8.59
CA GLY A 253 -30.14 -0.92 9.73
C GLY A 253 -29.81 -1.89 10.86
N GLY A 254 -30.07 -3.18 10.71
CA GLY A 254 -29.84 -4.17 11.76
C GLY A 254 -28.44 -4.80 11.67
N GLY A 255 -27.91 -5.24 12.84
CA GLY A 255 -26.71 -6.08 12.92
C GLY A 255 -27.00 -7.56 12.65
N THR A 256 -26.05 -8.41 13.01
CA THR A 256 -26.08 -9.87 12.76
C THR A 256 -27.37 -10.53 13.23
N GLU A 257 -27.90 -10.15 14.39
CA GLU A 257 -29.13 -10.73 14.92
C GLU A 257 -30.38 -10.33 14.11
N ALA A 258 -30.45 -9.09 13.66
CA ALA A 258 -31.56 -8.65 12.80
C ALA A 258 -31.50 -9.36 11.43
N PHE A 259 -30.33 -9.54 10.88
CA PHE A 259 -30.12 -10.30 9.65
C PHE A 259 -30.55 -11.76 9.83
N ARG A 260 -30.15 -12.41 10.93
CA ARG A 260 -30.56 -13.78 11.27
C ARG A 260 -32.07 -13.92 11.33
N ARG A 261 -32.75 -13.01 12.05
CA ARG A 261 -34.23 -13.01 12.16
C ARG A 261 -34.88 -12.84 10.78
N ALA A 262 -34.41 -11.88 9.98
CA ALA A 262 -34.97 -11.66 8.64
C ALA A 262 -34.86 -12.91 7.75
N LEU A 263 -33.74 -13.66 7.84
CA LEU A 263 -33.58 -14.91 7.11
C LEU A 263 -34.56 -16.01 7.58
N LEU A 264 -34.76 -16.15 8.88
CA LEU A 264 -35.63 -17.20 9.45
C LEU A 264 -37.11 -16.89 9.26
N ASP A 265 -37.50 -15.63 9.34
CA ASP A 265 -38.88 -15.17 9.24
C ASP A 265 -39.30 -14.89 7.77
N GLY A 266 -38.39 -15.09 6.77
CA GLY A 266 -38.65 -14.78 5.38
C GLY A 266 -38.78 -13.28 5.08
N GLY A 267 -38.28 -12.43 5.97
CA GLY A 267 -38.35 -10.97 5.85
C GLY A 267 -37.42 -10.43 4.74
N ARG A 268 -37.82 -9.29 4.16
CA ARG A 268 -36.98 -8.54 3.20
C ARG A 268 -36.28 -7.41 3.94
N ALA A 269 -34.95 -7.29 3.74
CA ALA A 269 -34.21 -6.14 4.17
C ALA A 269 -34.53 -4.93 3.28
N GLY A 270 -34.85 -3.78 3.89
CA GLY A 270 -34.96 -2.51 3.17
C GLY A 270 -33.60 -1.92 2.81
N PRO A 271 -33.55 -0.76 2.11
CA PRO A 271 -32.29 -0.09 1.85
C PRO A 271 -31.61 0.35 3.14
N LEU A 272 -30.28 0.40 3.13
CA LEU A 272 -29.50 0.98 4.22
C LEU A 272 -29.51 2.50 4.07
N THR A 273 -30.22 3.18 4.97
CA THR A 273 -30.38 4.65 4.95
C THR A 273 -29.43 5.40 5.89
N GLY A 274 -28.77 4.66 6.79
CA GLY A 274 -27.81 5.21 7.75
C GLY A 274 -26.95 4.09 8.36
N ILE A 275 -25.84 4.49 8.94
CA ILE A 275 -24.94 3.56 9.64
C ILE A 275 -24.73 4.09 11.06
N ASP A 276 -25.19 3.34 12.03
CA ASP A 276 -24.92 3.64 13.44
C ASP A 276 -23.52 3.16 13.81
N VAL A 277 -22.71 4.08 14.31
CA VAL A 277 -21.36 3.82 14.76
C VAL A 277 -21.27 3.90 16.26
N ALA A 278 -20.85 2.82 16.90
CA ALA A 278 -20.62 2.82 18.34
C ALA A 278 -19.36 3.61 18.69
N LEU A 279 -19.51 4.75 19.36
CA LEU A 279 -18.39 5.62 19.74
C LEU A 279 -17.46 5.01 20.82
N PRO A 280 -17.94 4.28 21.82
CA PRO A 280 -17.05 3.66 22.81
C PRO A 280 -16.01 2.75 22.16
N GLY A 281 -14.73 2.98 22.49
CA GLY A 281 -13.60 2.21 21.94
C GLY A 281 -13.27 2.48 20.47
N LEU A 282 -13.92 3.48 19.84
CA LEU A 282 -13.54 3.91 18.47
C LEU A 282 -12.21 4.67 18.50
N CYS A 283 -11.26 4.25 17.66
CA CYS A 283 -9.91 4.87 17.57
C CYS A 283 -9.86 6.07 16.61
N PHE A 284 -10.96 6.42 15.97
CA PHE A 284 -11.04 7.52 15.00
C PHE A 284 -11.94 8.64 15.52
N PRO A 285 -11.60 9.91 15.21
CA PRO A 285 -12.52 11.00 15.49
C PRO A 285 -13.88 10.79 14.80
N PRO A 286 -15.02 11.05 15.47
CA PRO A 286 -16.34 10.88 14.87
C PRO A 286 -16.50 11.62 13.53
N VAL A 287 -15.90 12.80 13.38
CA VAL A 287 -15.90 13.57 12.14
C VAL A 287 -15.22 12.82 10.99
N ALA A 288 -14.11 12.13 11.25
CA ALA A 288 -13.39 11.34 10.24
C ALA A 288 -14.21 10.13 9.76
N VAL A 289 -14.97 9.51 10.66
CA VAL A 289 -15.86 8.41 10.31
C VAL A 289 -17.09 8.92 9.56
N GLY A 290 -17.68 10.03 9.98
CA GLY A 290 -18.81 10.67 9.28
C GLY A 290 -18.48 11.22 7.89
N ARG A 291 -17.19 11.42 7.57
CA ARG A 291 -16.71 11.85 6.25
C ARG A 291 -16.25 10.68 5.36
N ALA A 292 -16.11 9.49 5.93
CA ALA A 292 -15.70 8.30 5.20
C ALA A 292 -16.83 7.74 4.33
N LEU A 293 -16.45 7.05 3.26
CA LEU A 293 -17.42 6.32 2.42
C LEU A 293 -18.18 5.28 3.26
N PRO A 294 -19.47 5.09 3.00
CA PRO A 294 -20.30 4.13 3.74
C PRO A 294 -19.69 2.73 3.82
N GLN A 295 -19.09 2.23 2.74
CA GLN A 295 -18.45 0.92 2.73
C GLN A 295 -17.27 0.81 3.71
N GLN A 296 -16.50 1.88 3.94
CA GLN A 296 -15.44 1.88 4.94
C GLN A 296 -15.99 1.77 6.37
N VAL A 297 -17.09 2.48 6.63
CA VAL A 297 -17.74 2.50 7.93
C VAL A 297 -18.45 1.16 8.23
N LEU A 298 -19.15 0.61 7.22
CA LEU A 298 -19.80 -0.70 7.33
C LEU A 298 -18.79 -1.81 7.66
N MET A 299 -17.67 -1.84 6.95
CA MET A 299 -16.64 -2.84 7.21
C MET A 299 -15.98 -2.66 8.56
N LEU A 300 -15.74 -1.41 8.98
CA LEU A 300 -15.20 -1.12 10.31
C LEU A 300 -16.13 -1.65 11.42
N GLU A 301 -17.43 -1.36 11.35
CA GLU A 301 -18.40 -1.80 12.35
C GLU A 301 -18.60 -3.32 12.32
N ALA A 302 -18.65 -3.94 11.14
CA ALA A 302 -18.72 -5.39 11.02
C ALA A 302 -17.46 -6.06 11.62
N ALA A 303 -16.27 -5.53 11.35
CA ALA A 303 -15.04 -6.06 11.92
C ALA A 303 -14.98 -5.91 13.46
N ARG A 304 -15.41 -4.76 13.99
CA ARG A 304 -15.50 -4.54 15.45
C ARG A 304 -16.47 -5.50 16.12
N GLU A 305 -17.59 -5.77 15.48
CA GLU A 305 -18.58 -6.73 16.00
C GLU A 305 -18.04 -8.16 15.93
N ALA A 306 -17.48 -8.60 14.80
CA ALA A 306 -16.92 -9.93 14.64
C ALA A 306 -15.75 -10.21 15.59
N ALA A 307 -14.93 -9.20 15.87
CA ALA A 307 -13.80 -9.33 16.78
C ALA A 307 -14.20 -9.33 18.28
N ARG A 308 -15.45 -9.03 18.60
CA ARG A 308 -15.90 -8.94 20.00
C ARG A 308 -15.78 -10.28 20.69
N GLY A 309 -14.98 -10.35 21.76
CA GLY A 309 -14.73 -11.58 22.49
C GLY A 309 -13.79 -12.58 21.83
N VAL A 310 -13.18 -12.22 20.69
CA VAL A 310 -12.19 -13.04 20.01
C VAL A 310 -10.78 -12.48 20.28
N THR A 311 -9.90 -13.33 20.80
CA THR A 311 -8.47 -12.97 20.93
C THR A 311 -7.78 -13.11 19.59
N LEU A 312 -7.34 -11.98 19.04
CA LEU A 312 -6.62 -11.92 17.75
C LEU A 312 -5.12 -11.74 18.01
N PRO A 313 -4.27 -12.71 17.60
CA PRO A 313 -2.82 -12.56 17.70
C PRO A 313 -2.35 -11.39 16.82
N ARG A 314 -1.84 -10.32 17.43
CA ARG A 314 -1.56 -9.03 16.79
C ARG A 314 -0.77 -9.16 15.48
N GLU A 315 0.37 -9.85 15.50
CA GLU A 315 1.29 -9.94 14.36
C GLU A 315 0.95 -11.06 13.36
N ARG A 316 0.04 -11.95 13.73
CA ARG A 316 -0.32 -13.13 12.95
C ARG A 316 -1.72 -13.06 12.33
N THR A 317 -2.45 -11.98 12.61
CA THR A 317 -3.79 -11.76 12.07
C THR A 317 -3.71 -10.93 10.79
N THR A 318 -4.18 -11.51 9.71
CA THR A 318 -4.25 -10.84 8.39
C THR A 318 -5.63 -10.23 8.19
N VAL A 319 -5.68 -9.03 7.64
CA VAL A 319 -6.92 -8.33 7.27
C VAL A 319 -7.07 -8.32 5.75
N LEU A 320 -8.05 -9.06 5.23
CA LEU A 320 -8.38 -9.10 3.81
C LEU A 320 -9.78 -8.55 3.61
N VAL A 321 -9.92 -7.50 2.83
CA VAL A 321 -11.21 -6.84 2.58
C VAL A 321 -11.53 -6.83 1.10
N GLY A 322 -12.69 -7.36 0.73
CA GLY A 322 -13.27 -7.21 -0.60
C GLY A 322 -14.14 -5.97 -0.66
N THR A 323 -13.93 -5.09 -1.64
CA THR A 323 -14.75 -3.88 -1.85
C THR A 323 -15.18 -3.75 -3.30
N GLY A 324 -16.37 -3.16 -3.51
CA GLY A 324 -16.80 -2.67 -4.81
C GLY A 324 -16.25 -1.27 -5.11
N VAL A 325 -16.47 -0.82 -6.34
CA VAL A 325 -16.21 0.57 -6.73
C VAL A 325 -17.27 1.47 -6.09
N ASP A 326 -16.85 2.53 -5.40
CA ASP A 326 -17.77 3.51 -4.82
C ASP A 326 -17.95 4.70 -5.76
N THR A 327 -19.20 4.97 -6.09
CA THR A 327 -19.57 6.04 -7.03
C THR A 327 -19.35 7.44 -6.46
N ASP A 328 -19.20 7.61 -5.15
CA ASP A 328 -18.93 8.91 -4.54
C ASP A 328 -17.57 9.49 -4.96
N ASN A 329 -16.60 8.64 -5.29
CA ASN A 329 -15.33 9.09 -5.89
C ASN A 329 -15.56 9.72 -7.28
N ALA A 330 -16.46 9.13 -8.09
CA ALA A 330 -16.85 9.70 -9.38
C ALA A 330 -17.57 11.04 -9.21
N ARG A 331 -18.45 11.17 -8.22
CA ARG A 331 -19.13 12.42 -7.88
C ARG A 331 -18.14 13.52 -7.47
N ALA A 332 -17.16 13.20 -6.65
CA ALA A 332 -16.10 14.15 -6.29
C ALA A 332 -15.32 14.64 -7.52
N THR A 333 -15.02 13.76 -8.47
CA THR A 333 -14.38 14.13 -9.74
C THR A 333 -15.31 15.00 -10.60
N ALA A 334 -16.60 14.64 -10.70
CA ALA A 334 -17.61 15.39 -11.45
C ALA A 334 -17.78 16.81 -10.92
N ARG A 335 -17.69 17.01 -9.61
CA ARG A 335 -17.68 18.33 -8.97
C ARG A 335 -16.70 19.30 -9.62
N TRP A 336 -15.48 18.84 -9.90
CA TRP A 336 -14.42 19.66 -10.47
C TRP A 336 -14.57 19.88 -11.98
N ARG A 337 -15.21 18.94 -12.68
CA ARG A 337 -15.43 19.02 -14.13
C ARG A 337 -16.71 19.75 -14.51
N ALA A 338 -17.63 19.94 -13.57
CA ALA A 338 -18.92 20.58 -13.83
C ALA A 338 -18.83 21.96 -14.49
N PRO A 339 -17.92 22.89 -14.07
CA PRO A 339 -17.77 24.16 -14.74
C PRO A 339 -17.40 24.03 -16.23
N SER A 340 -16.41 23.20 -16.56
CA SER A 340 -15.96 23.02 -17.94
C SER A 340 -17.02 22.35 -18.83
N TRP A 341 -17.86 21.49 -18.27
CA TRP A 341 -18.98 20.91 -18.98
C TRP A 341 -20.03 21.98 -19.35
N LEU A 342 -20.32 22.91 -18.42
CA LEU A 342 -21.22 24.01 -18.70
C LEU A 342 -20.68 24.95 -19.78
N GLU A 343 -19.39 25.29 -19.72
CA GLU A 343 -18.72 26.08 -20.77
C GLU A 343 -18.84 25.42 -22.13
N GLY A 344 -18.68 24.09 -22.19
CA GLY A 344 -18.82 23.30 -23.42
C GLY A 344 -20.25 23.28 -24.02
N THR A 345 -21.28 23.62 -23.23
CA THR A 345 -22.67 23.70 -23.77
C THR A 345 -22.97 25.00 -24.49
N GLY A 346 -22.08 25.99 -24.44
CA GLY A 346 -22.32 27.33 -25.03
C GLY A 346 -23.45 28.13 -24.37
N SER A 347 -24.03 27.64 -23.29
CA SER A 347 -25.10 28.30 -22.57
C SER A 347 -24.52 29.41 -21.68
N PRO A 348 -25.03 30.62 -21.70
CA PRO A 348 -24.61 31.70 -20.81
C PRO A 348 -25.08 31.39 -19.39
N THR A 349 -24.27 30.63 -18.69
CA THR A 349 -24.54 30.24 -17.30
C THR A 349 -23.83 31.20 -16.38
N GLY A 350 -24.58 31.93 -15.54
CA GLY A 350 -24.01 32.78 -14.52
C GLY A 350 -23.17 31.95 -13.52
N ALA A 351 -22.15 32.54 -12.93
CA ALA A 351 -21.24 31.93 -11.96
C ALA A 351 -21.99 31.16 -10.83
N GLY A 352 -23.18 31.65 -10.44
CA GLY A 352 -24.03 30.98 -9.45
C GLY A 352 -24.60 29.63 -9.91
N THR A 353 -24.84 29.40 -11.22
CA THR A 353 -25.33 28.15 -11.72
C THR A 353 -24.21 27.08 -11.72
N ALA A 354 -23.00 27.44 -12.14
CA ALA A 354 -21.84 26.57 -12.08
C ALA A 354 -21.54 26.13 -10.63
N ALA A 355 -21.65 27.05 -9.67
CA ALA A 355 -21.45 26.73 -8.26
C ALA A 355 -22.52 25.76 -7.73
N ARG A 356 -23.80 26.01 -8.01
CA ARG A 356 -24.91 25.10 -7.62
C ARG A 356 -24.75 23.70 -8.21
N LEU A 357 -24.41 23.60 -9.51
CA LEU A 357 -24.19 22.33 -10.14
C LEU A 357 -23.01 21.58 -9.51
N ARG A 358 -21.90 22.26 -9.31
CA ARG A 358 -20.73 21.71 -8.62
C ARG A 358 -21.08 21.17 -7.25
N ASP A 359 -21.81 21.95 -6.43
CA ASP A 359 -22.16 21.57 -5.06
C ASP A 359 -23.22 20.47 -4.99
N ALA A 360 -24.00 20.27 -6.06
CA ALA A 360 -24.95 19.15 -6.18
C ALA A 360 -24.27 17.79 -6.37
N PHE A 361 -23.06 17.74 -6.95
CA PHE A 361 -22.33 16.48 -7.12
C PHE A 361 -21.75 15.96 -5.80
N SER A 362 -21.03 16.80 -5.08
CA SER A 362 -20.45 16.46 -3.77
C SER A 362 -20.05 17.72 -3.01
N ALA A 363 -19.91 17.63 -1.69
CA ALA A 363 -19.28 18.68 -0.89
C ALA A 363 -17.79 18.85 -1.24
N PRO A 364 -17.15 19.98 -0.90
CA PRO A 364 -15.71 20.17 -1.05
C PRO A 364 -14.90 19.05 -0.39
N MET A 365 -13.77 18.70 -1.00
CA MET A 365 -12.81 17.78 -0.40
C MET A 365 -12.07 18.49 0.73
N ASP A 366 -12.18 17.96 1.92
CA ASP A 366 -11.32 18.28 3.05
C ASP A 366 -10.41 17.07 3.37
N THR A 367 -9.47 17.23 4.28
CA THR A 367 -8.52 16.19 4.69
C THR A 367 -9.23 14.90 5.11
N GLU A 368 -10.27 15.02 5.93
CA GLU A 368 -11.02 13.87 6.46
C GLU A 368 -11.76 13.11 5.34
N ARG A 369 -12.34 13.85 4.40
CA ARG A 369 -13.02 13.26 3.25
C ARG A 369 -12.05 12.58 2.30
N VAL A 370 -10.86 13.16 2.06
CA VAL A 370 -9.81 12.50 1.27
C VAL A 370 -9.45 11.15 1.87
N VAL A 371 -9.13 11.12 3.15
CA VAL A 371 -8.82 9.88 3.88
C VAL A 371 -10.00 8.92 3.84
N GLY A 372 -11.22 9.43 3.98
CA GLY A 372 -12.44 8.65 3.93
C GLY A 372 -12.77 8.02 2.58
N THR A 373 -12.17 8.49 1.48
CA THR A 373 -12.47 8.02 0.11
C THR A 373 -11.39 7.11 -0.49
N LEU A 374 -10.23 7.00 0.13
CA LEU A 374 -9.15 6.13 -0.38
C LEU A 374 -9.49 4.65 -0.19
N PRO A 375 -9.60 3.85 -1.27
CA PRO A 375 -10.11 2.48 -1.18
C PRO A 375 -9.17 1.52 -0.42
N ASN A 376 -7.88 1.79 -0.41
CA ASN A 376 -6.89 0.98 0.31
C ASN A 376 -6.99 1.13 1.84
N LEU A 377 -7.61 2.21 2.33
CA LEU A 377 -7.67 2.48 3.76
C LEU A 377 -8.69 1.62 4.53
N VAL A 378 -9.55 0.88 3.86
CA VAL A 378 -10.53 0.01 4.54
C VAL A 378 -9.82 -1.02 5.42
N ALA A 379 -8.87 -1.77 4.85
CA ALA A 379 -8.07 -2.74 5.61
C ALA A 379 -7.21 -2.06 6.68
N GLY A 380 -6.61 -0.90 6.36
CA GLY A 380 -5.81 -0.10 7.31
C GLY A 380 -6.64 0.37 8.51
N ARG A 381 -7.87 0.86 8.28
CA ARG A 381 -8.77 1.25 9.39
C ARG A 381 -9.07 0.10 10.33
N ILE A 382 -9.34 -1.10 9.79
CA ILE A 382 -9.58 -2.29 10.61
C ILE A 382 -8.31 -2.65 11.39
N SER A 383 -7.16 -2.67 10.73
CA SER A 383 -5.87 -2.96 11.38
C SER A 383 -5.56 -1.95 12.50
N THR A 384 -5.79 -0.65 12.26
CA THR A 384 -5.61 0.40 13.27
C THR A 384 -6.61 0.24 14.43
N GLN A 385 -7.88 0.00 14.13
CA GLN A 385 -8.93 -0.15 15.15
C GLN A 385 -8.69 -1.32 16.08
N LEU A 386 -8.28 -2.46 15.52
CA LEU A 386 -8.06 -3.71 16.25
C LEU A 386 -6.61 -3.94 16.65
N ASP A 387 -5.72 -2.98 16.36
CA ASP A 387 -4.26 -3.03 16.61
C ASP A 387 -3.59 -4.28 16.02
N LEU A 388 -3.84 -4.55 14.73
CA LEU A 388 -3.32 -5.72 14.03
C LEU A 388 -2.08 -5.35 13.21
N GLY A 389 -0.98 -6.04 13.45
CA GLY A 389 0.32 -5.83 12.79
C GLY A 389 0.64 -6.82 11.67
N GLY A 390 -0.21 -7.82 11.45
CA GLY A 390 -0.08 -8.74 10.31
C GLY A 390 -0.46 -8.07 8.98
N PRO A 391 -0.28 -8.76 7.85
CA PRO A 391 -0.57 -8.20 6.53
C PRO A 391 -2.01 -7.69 6.40
N GLY A 392 -2.20 -6.55 5.72
CA GLY A 392 -3.51 -6.01 5.42
C GLY A 392 -3.61 -5.57 3.96
N CYS A 393 -4.68 -5.94 3.28
CA CYS A 393 -4.95 -5.44 1.95
C CYS A 393 -6.43 -5.37 1.62
N THR A 394 -6.78 -4.43 0.75
CA THR A 394 -8.09 -4.31 0.13
C THR A 394 -8.02 -4.81 -1.30
N VAL A 395 -8.96 -5.65 -1.69
CA VAL A 395 -9.11 -6.17 -3.05
C VAL A 395 -10.40 -5.63 -3.63
N SER A 396 -10.32 -4.97 -4.78
CA SER A 396 -11.50 -4.48 -5.51
C SER A 396 -11.68 -5.28 -6.78
N ALA A 397 -12.91 -5.79 -6.98
CA ALA A 397 -13.33 -6.47 -8.20
C ALA A 397 -14.80 -6.12 -8.44
N GLU A 398 -15.15 -5.80 -9.69
CA GLU A 398 -16.52 -5.37 -10.04
C GLU A 398 -17.53 -6.49 -9.90
N GLU A 399 -17.13 -7.73 -10.22
CA GLU A 399 -17.97 -8.91 -10.10
C GLU A 399 -17.22 -10.03 -9.36
N GLY A 400 -17.92 -10.86 -8.61
CA GLY A 400 -17.37 -12.06 -7.99
C GLY A 400 -16.57 -11.82 -6.70
N HIS A 401 -16.90 -10.81 -5.91
CA HIS A 401 -16.23 -10.48 -4.64
C HIS A 401 -16.12 -11.65 -3.66
N THR A 402 -16.95 -12.67 -3.79
CA THR A 402 -16.89 -13.90 -3.01
C THR A 402 -15.92 -14.94 -3.57
N GLY A 403 -15.51 -14.80 -4.84
CA GLY A 403 -14.65 -15.75 -5.55
C GLY A 403 -13.20 -15.32 -5.72
N SER A 404 -12.91 -14.00 -5.71
CA SER A 404 -11.56 -13.46 -5.97
C SER A 404 -10.58 -13.64 -4.80
N GLY A 405 -11.03 -14.07 -3.63
CA GLY A 405 -10.18 -14.47 -2.51
C GLY A 405 -9.37 -15.75 -2.74
N ARG A 406 -9.52 -16.41 -3.86
CA ARG A 406 -8.63 -17.49 -4.26
C ARG A 406 -7.35 -16.91 -4.86
N ILE A 407 -6.39 -16.59 -4.02
CA ILE A 407 -4.99 -16.77 -4.39
C ILE A 407 -4.80 -18.29 -4.50
N SER A 408 -5.33 -18.88 -5.56
CA SER A 408 -5.19 -20.29 -5.78
C SER A 408 -3.83 -20.54 -6.44
N SER A 409 -2.94 -21.15 -5.70
CA SER A 409 -1.98 -22.06 -6.29
C SER A 409 -2.73 -23.31 -6.80
N ARG A 410 -3.52 -23.21 -7.85
CA ARG A 410 -3.98 -24.43 -8.52
C ARG A 410 -2.94 -24.85 -9.54
N ASP A 411 -2.38 -26.02 -9.30
CA ASP A 411 -1.77 -26.85 -10.33
C ASP A 411 -2.77 -27.00 -11.47
N GLY A 412 -2.42 -26.49 -12.64
CA GLY A 412 -3.14 -26.78 -13.86
C GLY A 412 -2.98 -28.25 -14.22
N PRO A 413 -3.89 -28.83 -15.03
CA PRO A 413 -3.85 -30.23 -15.38
C PRO A 413 -2.62 -30.57 -16.22
N ARG A 414 -2.19 -31.78 -16.07
CA ARG A 414 -1.12 -32.63 -16.59
C ARG A 414 -0.50 -32.26 -17.95
#